data_922dd3bd0539a15497a4eed1ec37b8b3
#
_entry.id   922dd3bd0539a15497a4eed1ec37b8b3
#
_cell.length_a   1.000
_cell.length_b   1.000
_cell.length_c   1.000
_cell.angle_alpha   90.00
_cell.angle_beta   90.00
_cell.angle_gamma   90.00
#
_symmetry.space_group_name_H-M   'P 1'
#
loop_
_entity.id
_entity.type
_entity.pdbx_description
1 polymer ?
#
loop_
_entity_poly.entity_id
_entity_poly.type
_entity_poly.pdbx_seq_one_letter_code
_entity_poly.pdbx_strand_id
1 'polypeptide(L)'
;MMCHLSRVFLVAALTVLAPAGSAAEPTPEQLHIGVQRICPVSGLPLGDHGPPVKVLVGEQEEEIFLCCKACATRQIDAAHWKTIHTNIAAAQRVCPVMKKDLPAKPAWEIIGGRVVFVCCPPCLKKIAAEPESHLQQIDQLYAESLQTERGVREER
;
A
#
# COMPACT_ATOMS: atom_id res chain seq x y z
N MET A 1 69.09 14.35 -39.83
CA MET A 1 68.55 14.50 -38.45
C MET A 1 67.04 14.48 -38.56
N MET A 2 66.45 13.32 -38.33
CA MET A 2 64.97 13.10 -38.43
C MET A 2 64.38 13.02 -37.03
N CYS A 3 63.48 13.94 -36.71
CA CYS A 3 62.81 14.03 -35.42
C CYS A 3 61.49 13.28 -35.53
N HIS A 4 61.36 12.13 -34.86
CA HIS A 4 60.09 11.37 -34.76
C HIS A 4 59.19 11.97 -33.68
N LEU A 5 58.07 12.57 -34.09
CA LEU A 5 56.98 12.98 -33.17
C LEU A 5 56.10 11.74 -32.88
N SER A 6 56.22 11.22 -31.68
CA SER A 6 55.36 10.17 -31.16
C SER A 6 54.03 10.78 -30.73
N ARG A 7 52.95 10.49 -31.47
CA ARG A 7 51.57 10.86 -31.09
C ARG A 7 51.01 9.83 -30.10
N VAL A 8 50.92 10.25 -28.84
CA VAL A 8 50.20 9.50 -27.80
C VAL A 8 48.70 9.73 -27.99
N PHE A 9 47.96 8.69 -28.40
CA PHE A 9 46.51 8.70 -28.43
C PHE A 9 45.97 8.41 -27.02
N LEU A 10 45.40 9.42 -26.37
CA LEU A 10 44.70 9.31 -25.12
C LEU A 10 43.27 8.81 -25.41
N VAL A 11 43.03 7.51 -25.19
CA VAL A 11 41.68 6.91 -25.29
C VAL A 11 40.93 7.24 -23.99
N ALA A 12 40.05 8.22 -24.06
CA ALA A 12 39.12 8.53 -22.96
C ALA A 12 38.02 7.47 -22.92
N ALA A 13 38.06 6.55 -21.96
CA ALA A 13 36.99 5.60 -21.70
C ALA A 13 35.82 6.36 -21.05
N LEU A 14 34.76 6.59 -21.85
CA LEU A 14 33.46 7.09 -21.34
C LEU A 14 32.77 5.92 -20.61
N THR A 15 32.83 5.91 -19.29
CA THR A 15 31.99 5.04 -18.47
C THR A 15 30.58 5.58 -18.47
N VAL A 16 29.70 4.95 -19.26
CA VAL A 16 28.25 5.20 -19.23
C VAL A 16 27.71 4.63 -17.92
N LEU A 17 27.45 5.50 -16.95
CA LEU A 17 26.67 5.14 -15.75
C LEU A 17 25.22 4.86 -16.23
N ALA A 18 24.82 3.60 -16.23
CA ALA A 18 23.42 3.23 -16.42
C ALA A 18 22.60 3.81 -15.27
N PRO A 19 21.45 4.50 -15.52
CA PRO A 19 20.60 4.96 -14.44
C PRO A 19 20.09 3.72 -13.69
N ALA A 20 20.32 3.68 -12.37
CA ALA A 20 19.71 2.70 -11.49
C ALA A 20 18.18 2.83 -11.67
N GLY A 21 17.53 1.77 -12.14
CA GLY A 21 16.11 1.76 -12.40
C GLY A 21 15.36 2.19 -11.13
N SER A 22 14.74 3.37 -11.18
CA SER A 22 13.86 3.86 -10.12
C SER A 22 12.69 2.88 -10.07
N ALA A 23 12.61 2.08 -9.00
CA ALA A 23 11.44 1.27 -8.74
C ALA A 23 10.25 2.25 -8.65
N ALA A 24 9.26 2.09 -9.52
CA ALA A 24 8.08 2.94 -9.51
C ALA A 24 7.41 2.88 -8.12
N GLU A 25 7.01 4.03 -7.61
CA GLU A 25 6.27 4.07 -6.34
C GLU A 25 4.98 3.25 -6.44
N PRO A 26 4.62 2.49 -5.40
CA PRO A 26 3.42 1.67 -5.43
C PRO A 26 2.17 2.54 -5.56
N THR A 27 1.23 2.12 -6.37
CA THR A 27 -0.06 2.81 -6.52
C THR A 27 -0.91 2.66 -5.24
N PRO A 28 -1.90 3.56 -4.99
CA PRO A 28 -2.84 3.42 -3.87
C PRO A 28 -3.51 2.04 -3.83
N GLU A 29 -3.86 1.48 -4.98
CA GLU A 29 -4.43 0.14 -5.10
C GLU A 29 -3.44 -0.95 -4.65
N GLN A 30 -2.19 -0.87 -5.06
CA GLN A 30 -1.14 -1.81 -4.64
C GLN A 30 -0.87 -1.73 -3.13
N LEU A 31 -0.92 -0.52 -2.56
CA LEU A 31 -0.81 -0.32 -1.12
C LEU A 31 -1.99 -0.96 -0.39
N HIS A 32 -3.22 -0.75 -0.87
CA HIS A 32 -4.41 -1.35 -0.27
C HIS A 32 -4.36 -2.88 -0.33
N ILE A 33 -4.01 -3.48 -1.47
CA ILE A 33 -3.79 -4.93 -1.59
C ILE A 33 -2.75 -5.41 -0.57
N GLY A 34 -1.63 -4.70 -0.45
CA GLY A 34 -0.55 -5.03 0.47
C GLY A 34 -0.97 -5.04 1.94
N VAL A 35 -1.79 -4.08 2.38
CA VAL A 35 -2.26 -4.01 3.77
C VAL A 35 -3.46 -4.90 4.04
N GLN A 36 -4.32 -5.17 3.05
CA GLN A 36 -5.42 -6.13 3.17
C GLN A 36 -4.90 -7.56 3.37
N ARG A 37 -3.87 -7.97 2.63
CA ARG A 37 -3.11 -9.23 2.69
C ARG A 37 -3.85 -10.48 2.28
N ILE A 38 -5.09 -10.69 2.72
CA ILE A 38 -5.85 -11.93 2.51
C ILE A 38 -7.18 -11.67 1.78
N CYS A 39 -7.65 -12.69 1.10
CA CYS A 39 -8.97 -12.72 0.49
C CYS A 39 -10.06 -12.89 1.57
N PRO A 40 -11.12 -12.06 1.61
CA PRO A 40 -12.18 -12.16 2.61
C PRO A 40 -13.03 -13.44 2.49
N VAL A 41 -12.95 -14.13 1.36
CA VAL A 41 -13.72 -15.35 1.09
C VAL A 41 -12.91 -16.59 1.46
N SER A 42 -11.69 -16.71 0.97
CA SER A 42 -10.87 -17.92 1.11
C SER A 42 -9.83 -17.86 2.22
N GLY A 43 -9.52 -16.67 2.75
CA GLY A 43 -8.40 -16.46 3.68
C GLY A 43 -7.02 -16.59 3.05
N LEU A 44 -6.92 -16.91 1.76
CA LEU A 44 -5.66 -17.04 1.06
C LEU A 44 -4.97 -15.69 0.84
N PRO A 45 -3.63 -15.63 0.82
CA PRO A 45 -2.90 -14.43 0.50
C PRO A 45 -3.29 -13.87 -0.88
N LEU A 46 -3.33 -12.54 -0.96
CA LEU A 46 -3.57 -11.86 -2.23
C LEU A 46 -2.29 -11.90 -3.09
N GLY A 47 -2.45 -12.21 -4.36
CA GLY A 47 -1.35 -12.28 -5.33
C GLY A 47 -0.82 -13.68 -5.60
N ASP A 48 -1.03 -14.66 -4.73
CA ASP A 48 -0.53 -16.03 -4.89
C ASP A 48 -1.19 -16.77 -6.08
N HIS A 49 -2.43 -16.38 -6.43
CA HIS A 49 -3.22 -17.01 -7.49
C HIS A 49 -3.45 -16.09 -8.70
N GLY A 50 -2.57 -15.13 -8.91
CA GLY A 50 -2.67 -14.12 -9.96
C GLY A 50 -3.05 -12.73 -9.44
N PRO A 51 -3.33 -11.77 -10.33
CA PRO A 51 -3.67 -10.42 -9.92
C PRO A 51 -4.99 -10.41 -9.12
N PRO A 52 -5.02 -9.74 -7.96
CA PRO A 52 -6.23 -9.59 -7.16
C PRO A 52 -7.36 -8.91 -7.94
N VAL A 53 -8.60 -9.27 -7.62
CA VAL A 53 -9.80 -8.74 -8.27
C VAL A 53 -10.48 -7.76 -7.32
N LYS A 54 -10.59 -6.51 -7.71
CA LYS A 54 -11.30 -5.47 -6.95
C LYS A 54 -12.82 -5.71 -7.02
N VAL A 55 -13.49 -5.60 -5.89
CA VAL A 55 -14.95 -5.61 -5.77
C VAL A 55 -15.41 -4.55 -4.76
N LEU A 56 -16.64 -4.09 -4.90
CA LEU A 56 -17.30 -3.19 -3.96
C LEU A 56 -18.28 -3.99 -3.09
N VAL A 57 -18.26 -3.76 -1.79
CA VAL A 57 -19.05 -4.52 -0.83
C VAL A 57 -19.87 -3.60 0.08
N GLY A 58 -21.10 -4.00 0.35
CA GLY A 58 -22.02 -3.27 1.22
C GLY A 58 -22.61 -2.01 0.59
N GLU A 59 -23.47 -1.33 1.34
CA GLU A 59 -24.16 -0.11 0.90
C GLU A 59 -23.22 1.10 0.75
N GLN A 60 -22.10 1.07 1.44
CA GLN A 60 -21.08 2.14 1.39
C GLN A 60 -19.99 1.87 0.37
N GLU A 61 -20.14 0.82 -0.46
CA GLU A 61 -19.23 0.47 -1.55
C GLU A 61 -17.76 0.34 -1.10
N GLU A 62 -17.51 -0.40 0.01
CA GLU A 62 -16.16 -0.66 0.46
C GLU A 62 -15.37 -1.42 -0.60
N GLU A 63 -14.26 -0.86 -1.05
CA GLU A 63 -13.33 -1.50 -1.98
C GLU A 63 -12.52 -2.58 -1.25
N ILE A 64 -12.63 -3.80 -1.73
CA ILE A 64 -11.83 -4.93 -1.27
C ILE A 64 -11.28 -5.75 -2.43
N PHE A 65 -10.29 -6.57 -2.15
CA PHE A 65 -9.63 -7.40 -3.13
C PHE A 65 -9.85 -8.88 -2.84
N LEU A 66 -10.18 -9.63 -3.88
CA LEU A 66 -10.33 -11.09 -3.88
C LEU A 66 -9.12 -11.73 -4.53
N CYS A 67 -8.72 -12.92 -4.09
CA CYS A 67 -7.60 -13.64 -4.69
C CYS A 67 -7.87 -14.13 -6.13
N CYS A 68 -9.13 -14.26 -6.52
CA CYS A 68 -9.53 -14.67 -7.87
C CYS A 68 -11.01 -14.37 -8.15
N LYS A 69 -11.41 -14.42 -9.41
CA LYS A 69 -12.80 -14.19 -9.86
C LYS A 69 -13.81 -15.17 -9.28
N ALA A 70 -13.42 -16.41 -8.98
CA ALA A 70 -14.31 -17.42 -8.41
C ALA A 70 -14.79 -17.06 -6.99
N CYS A 71 -14.07 -16.20 -6.27
CA CYS A 71 -14.49 -15.70 -4.97
C CYS A 71 -15.62 -14.67 -5.05
N ALA A 72 -15.80 -13.99 -6.20
CA ALA A 72 -16.82 -12.94 -6.34
C ALA A 72 -18.29 -13.44 -6.20
N THR A 73 -18.53 -14.74 -6.37
CA THR A 73 -19.84 -15.36 -6.23
C THR A 73 -20.06 -16.06 -4.90
N ARG A 74 -19.11 -15.97 -3.98
CA ARG A 74 -19.15 -16.65 -2.69
C ARG A 74 -19.37 -15.65 -1.55
N GLN A 75 -19.80 -16.19 -0.40
CA GLN A 75 -19.98 -15.38 0.79
C GLN A 75 -18.64 -15.01 1.42
N ILE A 76 -18.58 -13.79 1.96
CA ILE A 76 -17.47 -13.30 2.77
C ILE A 76 -17.52 -14.01 4.12
N ASP A 77 -16.36 -14.47 4.58
CA ASP A 77 -16.20 -15.03 5.91
C ASP A 77 -15.97 -13.91 6.94
N ALA A 78 -16.75 -13.91 8.01
CA ALA A 78 -16.73 -12.87 9.04
C ALA A 78 -15.38 -12.79 9.79
N ALA A 79 -14.69 -13.92 9.96
CA ALA A 79 -13.38 -13.94 10.63
C ALA A 79 -12.30 -13.34 9.71
N HIS A 80 -12.33 -13.66 8.42
CA HIS A 80 -11.44 -13.06 7.44
C HIS A 80 -11.68 -11.56 7.30
N TRP A 81 -12.95 -11.13 7.26
CA TRP A 81 -13.33 -9.73 7.24
C TRP A 81 -12.75 -8.95 8.42
N LYS A 82 -12.93 -9.48 9.62
CA LYS A 82 -12.36 -8.91 10.84
C LYS A 82 -10.83 -8.84 10.77
N THR A 83 -10.18 -9.87 10.23
CA THR A 83 -8.73 -9.91 10.06
C THR A 83 -8.27 -8.81 9.10
N ILE A 84 -8.97 -8.59 7.99
CA ILE A 84 -8.68 -7.52 7.01
C ILE A 84 -8.75 -6.15 7.68
N HIS A 85 -9.84 -5.84 8.39
CA HIS A 85 -9.96 -4.56 9.11
C HIS A 85 -8.88 -4.38 10.17
N THR A 86 -8.49 -5.47 10.84
CA THR A 86 -7.36 -5.44 11.79
C THR A 86 -6.03 -5.15 11.10
N ASN A 87 -5.76 -5.76 9.94
CA ASN A 87 -4.56 -5.52 9.16
C ASN A 87 -4.49 -4.06 8.69
N ILE A 88 -5.59 -3.53 8.17
CA ILE A 88 -5.70 -2.15 7.69
C ILE A 88 -5.48 -1.17 8.85
N ALA A 89 -6.11 -1.39 10.01
CA ALA A 89 -5.93 -0.56 11.20
C ALA A 89 -4.47 -0.60 11.69
N ALA A 90 -3.83 -1.77 11.69
CA ALA A 90 -2.44 -1.95 12.10
C ALA A 90 -1.47 -1.26 11.13
N ALA A 91 -1.74 -1.28 9.82
CA ALA A 91 -0.95 -0.59 8.83
C ALA A 91 -1.12 0.94 8.93
N GLN A 92 -2.35 1.41 9.15
CA GLN A 92 -2.63 2.83 9.32
C GLN A 92 -2.03 3.40 10.61
N ARG A 93 -2.04 2.66 11.74
CA ARG A 93 -1.48 2.99 13.07
C ARG A 93 -1.92 4.34 13.66
N VAL A 94 -1.97 5.38 12.85
CA VAL A 94 -2.10 6.78 13.26
C VAL A 94 -3.39 7.39 12.69
N CYS A 95 -4.08 8.20 13.48
CA CYS A 95 -5.19 9.01 13.00
C CYS A 95 -4.70 10.07 12.02
N PRO A 96 -5.19 10.13 10.77
CA PRO A 96 -4.69 11.07 9.76
C PRO A 96 -4.98 12.54 10.12
N VAL A 97 -5.98 12.80 10.97
CA VAL A 97 -6.33 14.16 11.42
C VAL A 97 -5.48 14.62 12.59
N MET A 98 -5.39 13.80 13.64
CA MET A 98 -4.76 14.18 14.90
C MET A 98 -3.29 13.79 15.01
N LYS A 99 -2.77 12.98 14.08
CA LYS A 99 -1.39 12.48 14.07
C LYS A 99 -1.01 11.73 15.36
N LYS A 100 -1.99 11.09 15.99
CA LYS A 100 -1.84 10.30 17.22
C LYS A 100 -2.14 8.85 16.91
N ASP A 101 -1.54 7.95 17.68
CA ASP A 101 -1.81 6.52 17.58
C ASP A 101 -3.30 6.23 17.71
N LEU A 102 -3.76 5.24 16.95
CA LEU A 102 -5.12 4.76 17.04
C LEU A 102 -5.35 4.06 18.38
N PRO A 103 -6.49 4.30 19.06
CA PRO A 103 -6.83 3.59 20.28
C PRO A 103 -7.12 2.09 19.98
N ALA A 104 -7.18 1.27 21.01
CA ALA A 104 -7.49 -0.16 20.90
C ALA A 104 -8.84 -0.45 20.20
N LYS A 105 -9.77 0.52 20.23
CA LYS A 105 -11.05 0.46 19.52
C LYS A 105 -11.24 1.77 18.78
N PRO A 106 -10.63 1.94 17.60
CA PRO A 106 -10.77 3.15 16.83
C PRO A 106 -12.18 3.26 16.22
N ALA A 107 -12.67 4.48 16.06
CA ALA A 107 -13.82 4.72 15.19
C ALA A 107 -13.36 4.58 13.73
N TRP A 108 -14.28 4.18 12.85
CA TRP A 108 -13.99 4.04 11.43
C TRP A 108 -15.20 4.34 10.56
N GLU A 109 -14.95 4.64 9.30
CA GLU A 109 -15.96 4.87 8.27
C GLU A 109 -15.36 4.56 6.90
N ILE A 110 -16.22 4.29 5.91
CA ILE A 110 -15.79 4.12 4.52
C ILE A 110 -15.81 5.49 3.84
N ILE A 111 -14.67 5.90 3.35
CA ILE A 111 -14.46 7.18 2.69
C ILE A 111 -13.75 6.94 1.36
N GLY A 112 -14.43 7.28 0.26
CA GLY A 112 -13.91 7.01 -1.09
C GLY A 112 -13.65 5.53 -1.34
N GLY A 113 -14.54 4.66 -0.84
CA GLY A 113 -14.44 3.21 -0.97
C GLY A 113 -13.44 2.55 0.00
N ARG A 114 -12.75 3.31 0.84
CA ARG A 114 -11.69 2.81 1.72
C ARG A 114 -12.08 2.92 3.19
N VAL A 115 -11.84 1.86 3.96
CA VAL A 115 -11.96 1.90 5.42
C VAL A 115 -10.90 2.84 6.00
N VAL A 116 -11.34 3.83 6.75
CA VAL A 116 -10.49 4.83 7.41
C VAL A 116 -10.71 4.79 8.91
N PHE A 117 -9.65 4.58 9.66
CA PHE A 117 -9.67 4.55 11.12
C PHE A 117 -9.26 5.89 11.72
N VAL A 118 -9.93 6.29 12.80
CA VAL A 118 -9.67 7.55 13.51
C VAL A 118 -9.66 7.36 15.02
N CYS A 119 -8.97 8.25 15.72
CA CYS A 119 -8.92 8.20 17.17
C CYS A 119 -10.24 8.60 17.85
N CYS A 120 -11.13 9.32 17.16
CA CYS A 120 -12.42 9.80 17.70
C CYS A 120 -13.39 10.17 16.57
N PRO A 121 -14.73 10.04 16.78
CA PRO A 121 -15.74 10.32 15.76
C PRO A 121 -15.70 11.71 15.11
N PRO A 122 -15.34 12.82 15.81
CA PRO A 122 -15.23 14.13 15.18
C PRO A 122 -14.20 14.19 14.04
N CYS A 123 -13.18 13.33 14.06
CA CYS A 123 -12.18 13.26 12.99
C CYS A 123 -12.78 12.78 11.65
N LEU A 124 -13.79 11.93 11.67
CA LEU A 124 -14.47 11.45 10.45
C LEU A 124 -15.08 12.61 9.66
N LYS A 125 -15.72 13.58 10.35
CA LYS A 125 -16.28 14.77 9.71
C LYS A 125 -15.22 15.62 9.01
N LYS A 126 -14.01 15.70 9.57
CA LYS A 126 -12.89 16.45 8.97
C LYS A 126 -12.39 15.74 7.72
N ILE A 127 -12.27 14.39 7.76
CA ILE A 127 -11.85 13.61 6.60
C ILE A 127 -12.89 13.70 5.49
N ALA A 128 -14.18 13.63 5.82
CA ALA A 128 -15.27 13.73 4.84
C ALA A 128 -15.29 15.12 4.14
N ALA A 129 -14.80 16.17 4.80
CA ALA A 129 -14.69 17.52 4.20
C ALA A 129 -13.52 17.64 3.21
N GLU A 130 -12.41 16.92 3.44
CA GLU A 130 -11.19 16.94 2.62
C GLU A 130 -10.65 15.52 2.40
N PRO A 131 -11.39 14.64 1.72
CA PRO A 131 -11.08 13.21 1.66
C PRO A 131 -9.74 12.92 0.97
N GLU A 132 -9.45 13.59 -0.15
CA GLU A 132 -8.25 13.31 -0.96
C GLU A 132 -6.95 13.52 -0.17
N SER A 133 -6.85 14.65 0.54
CA SER A 133 -5.67 14.98 1.36
C SER A 133 -5.41 13.93 2.43
N HIS A 134 -6.47 13.47 3.11
CA HIS A 134 -6.35 12.47 4.16
C HIS A 134 -6.11 11.06 3.62
N LEU A 135 -6.70 10.70 2.47
CA LEU A 135 -6.43 9.41 1.81
C LEU A 135 -4.98 9.32 1.33
N GLN A 136 -4.40 10.40 0.80
CA GLN A 136 -2.97 10.45 0.47
C GLN A 136 -2.07 10.23 1.69
N GLN A 137 -2.43 10.81 2.85
CA GLN A 137 -1.70 10.57 4.10
C GLN A 137 -1.79 9.10 4.55
N ILE A 138 -2.96 8.47 4.37
CA ILE A 138 -3.15 7.05 4.66
C ILE A 138 -2.29 6.19 3.74
N ASP A 139 -2.19 6.54 2.45
CA ASP A 139 -1.31 5.86 1.51
C ASP A 139 0.17 5.92 1.93
N GLN A 140 0.62 7.06 2.45
CA GLN A 140 1.96 7.19 3.03
C GLN A 140 2.17 6.27 4.23
N LEU A 141 1.19 6.21 5.16
CA LEU A 141 1.24 5.30 6.31
C LEU A 141 1.29 3.83 5.89
N TYR A 142 0.52 3.45 4.87
CA TYR A 142 0.55 2.09 4.31
C TYR A 142 1.91 1.78 3.69
N ALA A 143 2.46 2.70 2.91
CA ALA A 143 3.79 2.53 2.30
C ALA A 143 4.87 2.33 3.36
N GLU A 144 4.88 3.16 4.42
CA GLU A 144 5.80 3.04 5.56
C GLU A 144 5.65 1.69 6.28
N SER A 145 4.41 1.25 6.54
CA SER A 145 4.13 -0.03 7.19
C SER A 145 4.67 -1.20 6.38
N LEU A 146 4.39 -1.22 5.08
CA LEU A 146 4.84 -2.28 4.17
C LEU A 146 6.35 -2.29 3.97
N GLN A 147 7.02 -1.13 4.00
CA GLN A 147 8.48 -1.04 3.96
C GLN A 147 9.12 -1.60 5.24
N THR A 148 8.58 -1.25 6.39
CA THR A 148 9.05 -1.75 7.69
C THR A 148 8.97 -3.28 7.76
N GLU A 149 7.87 -3.86 7.28
CA GLU A 149 7.69 -5.31 7.26
C GLU A 149 8.67 -6.03 6.32
N ARG A 150 9.01 -5.42 5.18
CA ARG A 150 10.02 -5.96 4.26
C ARG A 150 11.39 -5.97 4.90
N GLY A 151 11.82 -4.87 5.53
CA GLY A 151 13.11 -4.80 6.21
C GLY A 151 13.26 -5.86 7.30
N VAL A 152 12.22 -6.08 8.12
CA VAL A 152 12.24 -7.13 9.17
C VAL A 152 12.34 -8.55 8.60
N ARG A 153 11.82 -8.79 7.38
CA ARG A 153 11.93 -10.11 6.74
C ARG A 153 13.33 -10.38 6.16
N GLU A 154 13.98 -9.36 5.64
CA GLU A 154 15.32 -9.48 5.07
C GLU A 154 16.41 -9.72 6.13
N GLU A 155 16.17 -9.28 7.37
CA GLU A 155 17.10 -9.46 8.50
C GLU A 155 17.00 -10.85 9.18
N ARG A 156 16.05 -11.72 8.79
CA ARG A 156 15.84 -13.05 9.37
C ARG A 156 16.39 -14.18 8.51
#